data_6da311bfd68ae2f4b9da6a1c0a41535a
#
_entry.id   6da311bfd68ae2f4b9da6a1c0a41535a
#
_cell.length_a   1.000
_cell.length_b   1.000
_cell.length_c   1.000
_cell.angle_alpha   90.00
_cell.angle_beta   90.00
_cell.angle_gamma   90.00
#
_symmetry.space_group_name_H-M   'P 1'
#
loop_
_entity.id
_entity.type
_entity.pdbx_description
1 polymer ?
#
loop_
_entity_poly.entity_id
_entity_poly.type
_entity_poly.pdbx_seq_one_letter_code
_entity_poly.pdbx_strand_id
1 'polypeptide(L)'
;MKINSMRDFAATVRGRRHDLRLSQAGLASRAGVSREWISGLEAGKATVEFGLVIRLLEALGLGLDVVVRDTASDAAAVDLDALLEEHRGQ
;
A
#
# COMPACT_ATOMS: atom_id res chain seq x y z
N MET A 1 -6.78 3.89 -9.82
CA MET A 1 -6.62 4.73 -8.62
C MET A 1 -5.17 4.78 -8.23
N LYS A 2 -4.64 5.97 -7.97
CA LYS A 2 -3.26 6.14 -7.54
C LYS A 2 -3.19 6.36 -6.05
N ILE A 3 -2.26 5.67 -5.40
CA ILE A 3 -2.01 5.81 -3.97
C ILE A 3 -0.67 6.50 -3.81
N ASN A 4 -0.67 7.69 -3.23
CA ASN A 4 0.53 8.50 -3.07
C ASN A 4 0.89 8.74 -1.61
N SER A 5 0.07 8.27 -0.68
CA SER A 5 0.30 8.49 0.74
C SER A 5 -0.40 7.40 1.55
N MET A 6 -0.06 7.34 2.85
CA MET A 6 -0.77 6.43 3.76
C MET A 6 -2.23 6.81 3.88
N ARG A 7 -2.55 8.09 3.78
CA ARG A 7 -3.95 8.54 3.81
C ARG A 7 -4.72 7.98 2.62
N ASP A 8 -4.13 8.03 1.43
CA ASP A 8 -4.76 7.48 0.24
C ASP A 8 -4.95 5.97 0.38
N PHE A 9 -3.94 5.29 0.89
CA PHE A 9 -4.00 3.86 1.11
C PHE A 9 -5.08 3.49 2.12
N ALA A 10 -5.13 4.22 3.23
CA ALA A 10 -6.14 4.00 4.26
C ALA A 10 -7.55 4.18 3.70
N ALA A 11 -7.77 5.21 2.90
CA ALA A 11 -9.07 5.47 2.28
C ALA A 11 -9.45 4.36 1.30
N THR A 12 -8.48 3.87 0.53
CA THR A 12 -8.70 2.79 -0.43
C THR A 12 -9.10 1.49 0.29
N VAL A 13 -8.38 1.16 1.36
CA VAL A 13 -8.67 -0.03 2.16
C VAL A 13 -10.06 0.07 2.76
N ARG A 14 -10.36 1.20 3.38
CA ARG A 14 -11.67 1.41 4.01
C ARG A 14 -12.81 1.34 2.98
N GLY A 15 -12.64 1.98 1.84
CA GLY A 15 -13.65 1.96 0.79
C GLY A 15 -13.90 0.55 0.27
N ARG A 16 -12.83 -0.19 -0.01
CA ARG A 16 -12.97 -1.55 -0.50
C ARG A 16 -13.60 -2.46 0.55
N ARG A 17 -13.22 -2.28 1.83
CA ARG A 17 -13.83 -3.03 2.91
C ARG A 17 -15.34 -2.80 2.97
N HIS A 18 -15.77 -1.54 2.85
CA HIS A 18 -17.18 -1.19 2.82
C HIS A 18 -17.89 -1.82 1.60
N ASP A 19 -17.25 -1.80 0.45
CA ASP A 19 -17.81 -2.42 -0.76
C ASP A 19 -18.07 -3.91 -0.54
N LEU A 20 -17.20 -4.57 0.20
CA LEU A 20 -17.34 -5.99 0.51
C LEU A 20 -18.21 -6.24 1.72
N ARG A 21 -18.74 -5.18 2.33
CA ARG A 21 -19.62 -5.26 3.50
C ARG A 21 -18.96 -5.97 4.69
N LEU A 22 -17.67 -5.72 4.87
CA LEU A 22 -16.90 -6.29 5.97
C LEU A 22 -16.75 -5.27 7.08
N SER A 23 -16.83 -5.74 8.33
CA SER A 23 -16.43 -4.94 9.48
C SER A 23 -14.90 -4.95 9.57
N GLN A 24 -14.34 -4.07 10.41
CA GLN A 24 -12.90 -4.13 10.67
C GLN A 24 -12.50 -5.49 11.23
N ALA A 25 -13.28 -6.02 12.15
CA ALA A 25 -13.03 -7.34 12.72
C ALA A 25 -13.13 -8.45 11.67
N GLY A 26 -14.11 -8.35 10.78
CA GLY A 26 -14.28 -9.30 9.70
C GLY A 26 -13.10 -9.30 8.74
N LEU A 27 -12.62 -8.12 8.39
CA LEU A 27 -11.45 -7.98 7.52
C LEU A 27 -10.20 -8.50 8.22
N ALA A 28 -10.04 -8.18 9.50
CA ALA A 28 -8.89 -8.65 10.28
C ALA A 28 -8.83 -10.17 10.31
N SER A 29 -9.94 -10.81 10.55
CA SER A 29 -10.03 -12.27 10.55
C SER A 29 -9.67 -12.84 9.19
N ARG A 30 -10.19 -12.24 8.12
CA ARG A 30 -9.95 -12.69 6.76
C ARG A 30 -8.50 -12.55 6.34
N ALA A 31 -7.85 -11.46 6.77
CA ALA A 31 -6.47 -11.17 6.43
C ALA A 31 -5.47 -11.85 7.37
N GLY A 32 -5.92 -12.36 8.49
CA GLY A 32 -5.02 -12.96 9.47
C GLY A 32 -4.21 -11.94 10.25
N VAL A 33 -4.80 -10.78 10.52
CA VAL A 33 -4.18 -9.71 11.30
C VAL A 33 -5.09 -9.31 12.43
N SER A 34 -4.60 -8.46 13.35
CA SER A 34 -5.45 -7.99 14.44
C SER A 34 -6.39 -6.89 13.98
N ARG A 35 -7.52 -6.76 14.68
CA ARG A 35 -8.45 -5.67 14.42
C ARG A 35 -7.79 -4.32 14.69
N GLU A 36 -6.97 -4.25 15.72
CA GLU A 36 -6.24 -3.03 16.07
C GLU A 36 -5.31 -2.59 14.96
N TRP A 37 -4.69 -3.56 14.28
CA TRP A 37 -3.84 -3.27 13.12
C TRP A 37 -4.66 -2.65 11.99
N ILE A 38 -5.83 -3.23 11.70
CA ILE A 38 -6.73 -2.69 10.67
C ILE A 38 -7.17 -1.26 11.07
N SER A 39 -7.59 -1.09 12.32
CA SER A 39 -8.05 0.21 12.80
C SER A 39 -6.96 1.28 12.67
N GLY A 40 -5.73 0.95 13.07
CA GLY A 40 -4.61 1.86 12.96
C GLY A 40 -4.30 2.23 11.52
N LEU A 41 -4.32 1.23 10.63
CA LEU A 41 -4.07 1.46 9.22
C LEU A 41 -5.14 2.38 8.62
N GLU A 42 -6.40 2.11 8.89
CA GLU A 42 -7.50 2.93 8.35
C GLU A 42 -7.51 4.34 8.94
N ALA A 43 -6.89 4.52 10.09
CA ALA A 43 -6.71 5.85 10.67
C ALA A 43 -5.51 6.60 10.08
N GLY A 44 -4.77 5.98 9.16
CA GLY A 44 -3.66 6.64 8.49
C GLY A 44 -2.32 6.47 9.17
N LYS A 45 -2.16 5.42 9.99
CA LYS A 45 -0.89 5.15 10.64
C LYS A 45 0.24 5.11 9.61
N ALA A 46 1.30 5.86 9.86
CA ALA A 46 2.35 6.07 8.88
C ALA A 46 3.25 4.86 8.65
N THR A 47 3.34 3.97 9.63
CA THR A 47 4.26 2.82 9.58
C THR A 47 3.47 1.53 9.69
N VAL A 48 3.60 0.66 8.69
CA VAL A 48 2.95 -0.66 8.69
C VAL A 48 3.94 -1.67 8.13
N GLU A 49 3.80 -2.92 8.56
CA GLU A 49 4.62 -3.99 8.05
C GLU A 49 4.13 -4.42 6.67
N PHE A 50 5.02 -4.41 5.69
CA PHE A 50 4.65 -4.65 4.29
C PHE A 50 4.07 -6.04 4.07
N GLY A 51 4.60 -7.05 4.76
CA GLY A 51 4.05 -8.41 4.65
C GLY A 51 2.59 -8.49 5.04
N LEU A 52 2.20 -7.73 6.07
CA LEU A 52 0.79 -7.66 6.48
C LEU A 52 -0.05 -6.89 5.48
N VAL A 53 0.54 -5.90 4.82
CA VAL A 53 -0.14 -5.16 3.75
C VAL A 53 -0.50 -6.10 2.60
N ILE A 54 0.42 -6.98 2.22
CA ILE A 54 0.16 -7.96 1.17
C ILE A 54 -1.01 -8.88 1.55
N ARG A 55 -1.02 -9.37 2.79
CA ARG A 55 -2.13 -10.18 3.28
C ARG A 55 -3.46 -9.44 3.22
N LEU A 56 -3.42 -8.17 3.61
CA LEU A 56 -4.60 -7.33 3.59
C LEU A 56 -5.15 -7.18 2.17
N LEU A 57 -4.28 -6.89 1.22
CA LEU A 57 -4.69 -6.72 -0.17
C LEU A 57 -5.29 -8.00 -0.73
N GLU A 58 -4.70 -9.15 -0.43
CA GLU A 58 -5.26 -10.44 -0.83
C GLU A 58 -6.65 -10.63 -0.27
N ALA A 59 -6.85 -10.31 1.01
CA ALA A 59 -8.14 -10.46 1.66
C ALA A 59 -9.21 -9.55 1.04
N LEU A 60 -8.79 -8.40 0.50
CA LEU A 60 -9.68 -7.44 -0.15
C LEU A 60 -9.88 -7.71 -1.64
N GLY A 61 -9.18 -8.71 -2.17
CA GLY A 61 -9.24 -8.98 -3.61
C GLY A 61 -8.56 -7.92 -4.43
N LEU A 62 -7.57 -7.23 -3.85
CA LEU A 62 -6.81 -6.18 -4.52
C LEU A 62 -5.42 -6.67 -4.87
N GLY A 63 -4.88 -6.17 -5.96
CA GLY A 63 -3.50 -6.41 -6.33
C GLY A 63 -2.66 -5.18 -6.10
N LEU A 64 -1.37 -5.38 -5.97
CA LEU A 64 -0.40 -4.29 -5.91
C LEU A 64 0.42 -4.34 -7.18
N ASP A 65 0.51 -3.21 -7.85
CA ASP A 65 1.29 -3.10 -9.07
C ASP A 65 2.31 -1.98 -8.88
N VAL A 66 3.57 -2.29 -9.19
CA VAL A 66 4.65 -1.34 -9.07
C VAL A 66 5.02 -0.84 -10.46
N VAL A 67 4.86 0.46 -10.67
CA VAL A 67 5.11 1.06 -11.96
C VAL A 67 6.14 2.17 -11.83
N VAL A 68 6.87 2.39 -12.91
CA VAL A 68 7.79 3.51 -12.97
C VAL A 68 6.95 4.79 -13.10
N ARG A 69 7.16 5.74 -12.20
CA ARG A 69 6.46 7.00 -12.26
C ARG A 69 6.91 7.78 -13.48
N ASP A 70 5.94 8.35 -14.18
CA ASP A 70 6.27 9.29 -15.23
C ASP A 70 6.57 10.63 -14.58
N THR A 71 7.85 10.89 -14.44
CA THR A 71 8.33 12.15 -13.88
C THR A 71 8.96 13.00 -14.97
N ALA A 72 8.31 13.07 -16.12
CA ALA A 72 8.86 13.81 -17.24
C ALA A 72 9.24 15.24 -16.87
N SER A 73 8.44 15.87 -16.02
CA SER A 73 8.76 17.21 -15.51
C SER A 73 9.93 17.17 -14.54
N ASP A 74 10.22 16.04 -13.94
CA ASP A 74 11.30 15.85 -12.98
C ASP A 74 12.41 14.99 -13.54
N ALA A 75 12.39 14.72 -14.82
CA ALA A 75 13.33 13.80 -15.44
C ALA A 75 14.78 14.18 -15.20
N ALA A 76 15.04 15.45 -15.01
CA ALA A 76 16.39 15.91 -14.70
C ALA A 76 16.85 15.49 -13.31
N ALA A 77 15.93 15.13 -12.44
CA ALA A 77 16.24 14.87 -11.06
C ALA A 77 16.69 13.42 -10.80
N VAL A 78 16.20 12.46 -11.58
CA VAL A 78 16.46 11.05 -11.30
C VAL A 78 16.73 10.30 -12.58
N ASP A 79 17.91 9.69 -12.63
CA ASP A 79 18.27 8.73 -13.66
C ASP A 79 18.30 7.36 -12.98
N LEU A 80 17.28 6.56 -13.23
CA LEU A 80 17.17 5.25 -12.59
C LEU A 80 18.29 4.31 -12.99
N ASP A 81 18.75 4.39 -14.25
CA ASP A 81 19.85 3.54 -14.68
C ASP A 81 21.14 3.90 -13.95
N ALA A 82 21.37 5.19 -13.73
CA ALA A 82 22.54 5.63 -12.97
C ALA A 82 22.44 5.18 -11.52
N LEU A 83 21.24 5.24 -10.92
CA LEU A 83 21.04 4.78 -9.56
C LEU A 83 21.27 3.29 -9.44
N LEU A 84 20.78 2.51 -10.39
CA LEU A 84 20.94 1.07 -10.38
C LEU A 84 22.42 0.70 -10.54
N GLU A 85 23.12 1.38 -11.42
CA GLU A 85 24.54 1.15 -11.60
C GLU A 85 25.34 1.49 -10.34
N GLU A 86 24.98 2.58 -9.70
CA GLU A 86 25.62 3.00 -8.45
C GLU A 86 25.47 1.95 -7.38
N HIS A 87 24.30 1.38 -7.25
CA HIS A 87 24.05 0.33 -6.25
C HIS A 87 24.63 -1.02 -6.67
N ARG A 88 24.71 -1.26 -7.96
CA ARG A 88 25.21 -2.53 -8.48
C ARG A 88 26.68 -2.72 -8.19
N GLY A 89 27.42 -1.64 -8.10
CA GLY A 89 28.84 -1.68 -7.82
C GLY A 89 29.20 -1.99 -6.38
N GLN A 90 28.23 -2.15 -5.54
CA GLN A 90 28.39 -2.45 -4.15
C GLN A 90 28.02 -3.89 -3.85
#